data_705b978df201a38ce03726f707560271
#
_entry.id   705b978df201a38ce03726f707560271
#
_cell.length_a   1.000
_cell.length_b   1.000
_cell.length_c   1.000
_cell.angle_alpha   90.00
_cell.angle_beta   90.00
_cell.angle_gamma   90.00
#
_symmetry.space_group_name_H-M   'P 1'
#
loop_
_entity.id
_entity.type
_entity.pdbx_description
1 polymer ?
#
loop_
_entity_poly.entity_id
_entity_poly.type
_entity_poly.pdbx_seq_one_letter_code
_entity_poly.pdbx_strand_id
1 'polypeptide(L)'
;MRINVEYSTQHWIFPIITIGILVILGVLLIALEGRARIKAGNGFFVKPGRFFVELYDKFKFWGTIALMVVYFFLLDKLGFTFWSIICLFLFNTLFANKAQLKNPRYHITSLIISVVACLIISVVFGTAFAITLPSGLLTIEIPSLGFILY
;
A
#
# COMPACT_ATOMS: atom_id res chain seq x y z
N MET A 1 32.30 13.14 16.26
CA MET A 1 31.65 14.11 15.36
C MET A 1 30.16 14.03 15.63
N ARG A 2 29.54 14.99 16.34
CA ARG A 2 28.08 15.00 16.56
C ARG A 2 27.45 15.64 15.33
N ILE A 3 26.77 14.84 14.52
CA ILE A 3 25.98 15.33 13.39
C ILE A 3 24.73 15.99 14.00
N ASN A 4 24.68 17.30 13.96
CA ASN A 4 23.49 18.06 14.36
C ASN A 4 22.51 17.98 13.18
N VAL A 5 21.57 17.03 13.23
CA VAL A 5 20.52 16.90 12.23
C VAL A 5 19.43 17.90 12.60
N GLU A 6 19.39 19.03 11.93
CA GLU A 6 18.23 19.92 11.99
C GLU A 6 17.09 19.26 11.18
N TYR A 7 16.15 18.67 11.89
CA TYR A 7 14.92 18.15 11.29
C TYR A 7 14.09 19.34 10.83
N SER A 8 14.03 19.59 9.52
CA SER A 8 13.08 20.54 8.97
C SER A 8 11.65 20.03 9.27
N THR A 9 10.72 20.91 9.61
CA THR A 9 9.32 20.56 9.92
C THR A 9 8.57 19.93 8.72
N GLN A 10 9.20 19.90 7.56
CA GLN A 10 8.61 19.36 6.31
C GLN A 10 8.25 17.87 6.40
N HIS A 11 8.99 17.08 7.18
CA HIS A 11 8.68 15.64 7.36
C HIS A 11 7.34 15.37 8.05
N TRP A 12 6.79 16.35 8.77
CA TRP A 12 5.47 16.25 9.42
C TRP A 12 4.29 16.59 8.52
N ILE A 13 4.52 17.28 7.41
CA ILE A 13 3.44 17.75 6.52
C ILE A 13 2.64 16.56 5.97
N PHE A 14 3.32 15.56 5.42
CA PHE A 14 2.66 14.39 4.84
C PHE A 14 1.90 13.56 5.89
N PRO A 15 2.48 13.19 7.05
CA PRO A 15 1.75 12.52 8.12
C PRO A 15 0.53 13.31 8.62
N ILE A 16 0.64 14.62 8.80
CA ILE A 16 -0.47 15.47 9.26
C ILE A 16 -1.62 15.47 8.25
N ILE A 17 -1.32 15.64 6.95
CA ILE A 17 -2.34 15.60 5.89
C ILE A 17 -3.02 14.23 5.87
N THR A 18 -2.24 13.15 5.93
CA THR A 18 -2.77 11.79 5.91
C THR A 18 -3.68 11.51 7.12
N ILE A 19 -3.24 11.86 8.31
CA ILE A 19 -4.04 11.74 9.54
C ILE A 19 -5.30 12.61 9.44
N GLY A 20 -5.19 13.84 8.95
CA GLY A 20 -6.34 14.72 8.75
C GLY A 20 -7.40 14.12 7.84
N ILE A 21 -6.98 13.57 6.69
CA ILE A 21 -7.89 12.88 5.75
C ILE A 21 -8.53 11.66 6.41
N LEU A 22 -7.76 10.83 7.13
CA LEU A 22 -8.28 9.66 7.81
C LEU A 22 -9.29 10.00 8.90
N VAL A 23 -9.06 11.07 9.67
CA VAL A 23 -9.99 11.56 10.68
C VAL A 23 -11.29 12.03 10.02
N ILE A 24 -11.20 12.84 8.96
CA ILE A 24 -12.39 13.32 8.22
C ILE A 24 -13.18 12.14 7.67
N LEU A 25 -12.53 11.18 7.01
CA LEU A 25 -13.17 9.97 6.48
C LEU A 25 -13.80 9.13 7.59
N GLY A 26 -13.13 8.97 8.73
CA GLY A 26 -13.67 8.26 9.89
C GLY A 26 -14.93 8.92 10.45
N VAL A 27 -14.92 10.24 10.61
CA VAL A 27 -16.09 10.99 11.07
C VAL A 27 -17.25 10.89 10.07
N LEU A 28 -16.98 11.04 8.76
CA LEU A 28 -17.99 10.90 7.71
C LEU A 28 -18.59 9.49 7.71
N LEU A 29 -17.77 8.46 7.82
CA LEU A 29 -18.22 7.07 7.87
C LEU A 29 -19.15 6.82 9.06
N ILE A 30 -18.73 7.24 10.27
CA ILE A 30 -19.54 7.12 11.49
C ILE A 30 -20.86 7.89 11.35
N ALA A 31 -20.81 9.12 10.83
CA ALA A 31 -22.00 9.96 10.67
C ALA A 31 -22.98 9.38 9.65
N LEU A 32 -22.50 8.95 8.49
CA LEU A 32 -23.33 8.40 7.42
C LEU A 32 -23.92 7.04 7.80
N GLU A 33 -23.08 6.14 8.34
CA GLU A 33 -23.51 4.81 8.74
C GLU A 33 -24.43 4.88 9.97
N GLY A 34 -24.13 5.73 10.94
CA GLY A 34 -24.97 5.98 12.11
C GLY A 34 -26.36 6.51 11.72
N ARG A 35 -26.42 7.48 10.80
CA ARG A 35 -27.70 8.01 10.26
C ARG A 35 -28.50 6.95 9.51
N ALA A 36 -27.83 6.14 8.68
CA ALA A 36 -28.48 5.06 7.94
C ALA A 36 -29.09 4.02 8.90
N ARG A 37 -28.39 3.68 9.99
CA ARG A 37 -28.85 2.74 11.03
C ARG A 37 -30.05 3.27 11.81
N ILE A 38 -30.02 4.54 12.22
CA ILE A 38 -31.16 5.20 12.90
C ILE A 38 -32.41 5.17 12.00
N LYS A 39 -32.27 5.50 10.70
CA LYS A 39 -33.37 5.44 9.74
C LYS A 39 -33.93 4.02 9.57
N ALA A 40 -33.09 2.99 9.75
CA ALA A 40 -33.49 1.60 9.70
C ALA A 40 -34.12 1.09 11.04
N GLY A 41 -34.32 1.95 12.02
CA GLY A 41 -34.87 1.59 13.33
C GLY A 41 -33.88 0.89 14.28
N ASN A 42 -32.60 0.88 13.94
CA ASN A 42 -31.52 0.30 14.75
C ASN A 42 -30.83 1.39 15.58
N GLY A 43 -30.23 1.00 16.71
CA GLY A 43 -29.44 1.92 17.53
C GLY A 43 -28.21 2.46 16.77
N PHE A 44 -27.73 3.64 17.14
CA PHE A 44 -26.53 4.25 16.55
C PHE A 44 -25.29 3.34 16.69
N PHE A 45 -25.10 2.75 17.86
CA PHE A 45 -24.04 1.77 18.13
C PHE A 45 -24.63 0.38 18.19
N VAL A 46 -24.24 -0.47 17.27
CA VAL A 46 -24.55 -1.92 17.34
C VAL A 46 -23.35 -2.60 18.01
N LYS A 47 -23.63 -3.59 18.88
CA LYS A 47 -22.58 -4.47 19.42
C LYS A 47 -21.72 -4.96 18.24
N PRO A 48 -20.38 -4.88 18.34
CA PRO A 48 -19.53 -5.43 17.31
C PRO A 48 -19.91 -6.90 17.11
N GLY A 49 -20.44 -7.21 15.93
CA GLY A 49 -20.71 -8.57 15.50
C GLY A 49 -19.42 -9.36 15.39
N ARG A 50 -19.50 -10.59 14.89
CA ARG A 50 -18.28 -11.34 14.55
C ARG A 50 -17.41 -10.49 13.62
N PHE A 51 -16.14 -10.33 13.96
CA PHE A 51 -15.17 -9.56 13.17
C PHE A 51 -15.09 -10.08 11.72
N PHE A 52 -15.35 -11.37 11.54
CA PHE A 52 -15.41 -12.02 10.24
C PHE A 52 -16.84 -12.44 9.90
N VAL A 53 -17.34 -12.00 8.76
CA VAL A 53 -18.63 -12.42 8.20
C VAL A 53 -18.54 -13.87 7.69
N GLU A 54 -19.65 -14.61 7.68
CA GLU A 54 -19.67 -16.07 7.41
C GLU A 54 -19.07 -16.50 6.05
N LEU A 55 -19.05 -15.63 5.05
CA LEU A 55 -18.45 -15.88 3.72
C LEU A 55 -17.05 -15.31 3.56
N TYR A 56 -16.38 -15.01 4.66
CA TYR A 56 -15.06 -14.42 4.65
C TYR A 56 -14.01 -15.37 4.11
N ASP A 57 -13.22 -14.89 3.13
CA ASP A 57 -12.12 -15.64 2.52
C ASP A 57 -10.87 -15.60 3.42
N LYS A 58 -10.78 -16.58 4.32
CA LYS A 58 -9.66 -16.70 5.27
C LYS A 58 -8.31 -16.77 4.56
N PHE A 59 -8.27 -17.36 3.37
CA PHE A 59 -7.04 -17.50 2.60
C PHE A 59 -6.51 -16.13 2.13
N LYS A 60 -7.38 -15.27 1.63
CA LYS A 60 -7.00 -13.91 1.19
C LYS A 60 -6.49 -13.07 2.36
N PHE A 61 -7.14 -13.16 3.51
CA PHE A 61 -6.72 -12.42 4.70
C PHE A 61 -5.35 -12.86 5.21
N TRP A 62 -5.19 -14.13 5.49
CA TRP A 62 -3.93 -14.65 5.98
C TRP A 62 -2.81 -14.52 4.94
N GLY A 63 -3.14 -14.69 3.66
CA GLY A 63 -2.23 -14.43 2.56
C GLY A 63 -1.76 -12.99 2.50
N THR A 64 -2.67 -12.03 2.72
CA THR A 64 -2.33 -10.60 2.81
C THR A 64 -1.38 -10.30 3.96
N ILE A 65 -1.67 -10.82 5.16
CA ILE A 65 -0.80 -10.62 6.33
C ILE A 65 0.58 -11.23 6.08
N ALA A 66 0.62 -12.47 5.60
CA ALA A 66 1.88 -13.15 5.31
C ALA A 66 2.71 -12.36 4.26
N LEU A 67 2.08 -11.90 3.19
CA LEU A 67 2.72 -11.14 2.14
C LEU A 67 3.25 -9.79 2.64
N MET A 68 2.51 -9.10 3.52
CA MET A 68 2.94 -7.86 4.17
C MET A 68 4.16 -8.09 5.06
N VAL A 69 4.15 -9.13 5.88
CA VAL A 69 5.28 -9.47 6.74
C VAL A 69 6.52 -9.76 5.90
N VAL A 70 6.40 -10.61 4.87
CA VAL A 70 7.49 -10.94 3.95
C VAL A 70 7.98 -9.68 3.21
N TYR A 71 7.06 -8.79 2.83
CA TYR A 71 7.40 -7.52 2.18
C TYR A 71 8.35 -6.69 3.04
N PHE A 72 8.02 -6.47 4.31
CA PHE A 72 8.87 -5.68 5.21
C PHE A 72 10.24 -6.31 5.46
N PHE A 73 10.32 -7.64 5.59
CA PHE A 73 11.60 -8.32 5.82
C PHE A 73 12.54 -8.31 4.62
N LEU A 74 12.01 -8.28 3.41
CA LEU A 74 12.79 -8.36 2.17
C LEU A 74 13.03 -6.99 1.52
N LEU A 75 12.32 -5.95 1.98
CA LEU A 75 12.40 -4.60 1.42
C LEU A 75 13.84 -4.06 1.43
N ASP A 76 14.52 -4.15 2.57
CA ASP A 76 15.90 -3.66 2.73
C ASP A 76 16.93 -4.51 1.98
N LYS A 77 16.61 -5.75 1.66
CA LYS A 77 17.54 -6.68 0.97
C LYS A 77 17.45 -6.57 -0.54
N LEU A 78 16.24 -6.48 -1.08
CA LEU A 78 15.99 -6.55 -2.53
C LEU A 78 15.85 -5.16 -3.18
N GLY A 79 15.60 -4.13 -2.38
CA GLY A 79 15.31 -2.78 -2.85
C GLY A 79 13.81 -2.54 -3.08
N PHE A 80 13.44 -1.27 -2.98
CA PHE A 80 12.03 -0.87 -2.99
C PHE A 80 11.34 -1.22 -4.33
N THR A 81 11.90 -0.77 -5.45
CA THR A 81 11.22 -0.85 -6.74
C THR A 81 11.01 -2.30 -7.18
N PHE A 82 12.07 -3.09 -7.14
CA PHE A 82 12.01 -4.49 -7.60
C PHE A 82 11.08 -5.33 -6.72
N TRP A 83 11.24 -5.22 -5.40
CA TRP A 83 10.43 -6.01 -4.47
C TRP A 83 8.96 -5.58 -4.47
N SER A 84 8.68 -4.29 -4.63
CA SER A 84 7.30 -3.80 -4.74
C SER A 84 6.59 -4.29 -5.99
N ILE A 85 7.29 -4.41 -7.13
CA ILE A 85 6.72 -5.00 -8.36
C ILE A 85 6.25 -6.44 -8.09
N ILE A 86 7.13 -7.25 -7.50
CA ILE A 86 6.81 -8.65 -7.20
C ILE A 86 5.65 -8.73 -6.20
N CYS A 87 5.71 -7.94 -5.13
CA CYS A 87 4.70 -7.93 -4.08
C CYS A 87 3.33 -7.50 -4.63
N LEU A 88 3.27 -6.45 -5.45
CA LEU A 88 2.03 -5.98 -6.07
C LEU A 88 1.46 -7.00 -7.05
N PHE A 89 2.31 -7.68 -7.82
CA PHE A 89 1.89 -8.78 -8.68
C PHE A 89 1.31 -9.95 -7.89
N LEU A 90 1.94 -10.32 -6.77
CA LEU A 90 1.44 -11.36 -5.87
C LEU A 90 0.11 -10.96 -5.22
N PHE A 91 -0.05 -9.70 -4.81
CA PHE A 91 -1.32 -9.18 -4.33
C PHE A 91 -2.42 -9.28 -5.37
N ASN A 92 -2.17 -8.83 -6.58
CA ASN A 92 -3.13 -8.94 -7.67
C ASN A 92 -3.55 -10.40 -7.92
N THR A 93 -2.59 -11.33 -7.84
CA THR A 93 -2.86 -12.76 -8.00
C THR A 93 -3.66 -13.32 -6.82
N LEU A 94 -3.35 -12.91 -5.58
CA LEU A 94 -4.05 -13.34 -4.37
C LEU A 94 -5.53 -12.92 -4.39
N PHE A 95 -5.83 -11.72 -4.90
CA PHE A 95 -7.19 -11.20 -4.96
C PHE A 95 -7.94 -11.57 -6.24
N ALA A 96 -7.25 -12.15 -7.23
CA ALA A 96 -7.87 -12.56 -8.49
C ALA A 96 -8.94 -13.64 -8.29
N ASN A 97 -9.96 -13.59 -9.14
CA ASN A 97 -10.98 -14.64 -9.20
C ASN A 97 -10.44 -15.90 -9.90
N LYS A 98 -10.99 -17.08 -9.58
CA LYS A 98 -10.58 -18.36 -10.19
C LYS A 98 -10.60 -18.36 -11.73
N ALA A 99 -11.55 -17.62 -12.33
CA ALA A 99 -11.63 -17.46 -13.78
C ALA A 99 -10.46 -16.62 -14.34
N GLN A 100 -10.03 -15.59 -13.61
CA GLN A 100 -8.92 -14.72 -14.00
C GLN A 100 -7.57 -15.43 -13.86
N LEU A 101 -7.39 -16.27 -12.83
CA LEU A 101 -6.18 -17.05 -12.61
C LEU A 101 -5.86 -18.03 -13.73
N LYS A 102 -6.89 -18.53 -14.44
CA LYS A 102 -6.74 -19.42 -15.59
C LYS A 102 -6.36 -18.71 -16.90
N ASN A 103 -6.49 -17.39 -16.93
CA ASN A 103 -6.25 -16.61 -18.14
C ASN A 103 -4.82 -16.03 -18.16
N PRO A 104 -3.96 -16.46 -19.09
CA PRO A 104 -2.59 -15.98 -19.17
C PRO A 104 -2.50 -14.47 -19.45
N ARG A 105 -3.47 -13.90 -20.17
CA ARG A 105 -3.54 -12.45 -20.45
C ARG A 105 -3.68 -11.64 -19.15
N TYR A 106 -4.42 -12.16 -18.16
CA TYR A 106 -4.58 -11.51 -16.88
C TYR A 106 -3.23 -11.36 -16.16
N HIS A 107 -2.39 -12.40 -16.14
CA HIS A 107 -1.09 -12.34 -15.49
C HIS A 107 -0.15 -11.34 -16.15
N ILE A 108 -0.15 -11.30 -17.48
CA ILE A 108 0.65 -10.31 -18.24
C ILE A 108 0.18 -8.89 -17.93
N THR A 109 -1.13 -8.64 -17.99
CA THR A 109 -1.70 -7.33 -17.67
C THR A 109 -1.41 -6.93 -16.23
N SER A 110 -1.58 -7.85 -15.27
CA SER A 110 -1.28 -7.61 -13.86
C SER A 110 0.20 -7.27 -13.64
N LEU A 111 1.11 -7.95 -14.32
CA LEU A 111 2.54 -7.66 -14.25
C LEU A 111 2.85 -6.26 -14.82
N ILE A 112 2.30 -5.92 -15.98
CA ILE A 112 2.47 -4.59 -16.59
C ILE A 112 1.97 -3.49 -15.65
N ILE A 113 0.78 -3.65 -15.08
CA ILE A 113 0.21 -2.70 -14.12
C ILE A 113 1.12 -2.56 -12.89
N SER A 114 1.64 -3.68 -12.36
CA SER A 114 2.54 -3.66 -11.21
C SER A 114 3.84 -2.91 -11.52
N VAL A 115 4.44 -3.14 -12.68
CA VAL A 115 5.65 -2.43 -13.13
C VAL A 115 5.39 -0.95 -13.27
N VAL A 116 4.34 -0.57 -14.02
CA VAL A 116 4.01 0.84 -14.27
C VAL A 116 3.70 1.58 -12.97
N ALA A 117 2.90 0.99 -12.09
CA ALA A 117 2.56 1.60 -10.80
C ALA A 117 3.79 1.82 -9.92
N CYS A 118 4.67 0.80 -9.80
CA CYS A 118 5.88 0.92 -8.98
C CYS A 118 6.88 1.92 -9.58
N LEU A 119 7.02 1.98 -10.90
CA LEU A 119 7.87 2.98 -11.56
C LEU A 119 7.35 4.40 -11.32
N ILE A 120 6.05 4.63 -11.46
CA ILE A 120 5.44 5.94 -11.17
C ILE A 120 5.71 6.34 -9.72
N ILE A 121 5.49 5.43 -8.76
CA ILE A 121 5.75 5.70 -7.34
C ILE A 121 7.22 6.00 -7.12
N SER A 122 8.14 5.20 -7.66
CA SER A 122 9.58 5.39 -7.51
C SER A 122 10.04 6.75 -8.08
N VAL A 123 9.54 7.13 -9.26
CA VAL A 123 9.83 8.43 -9.87
C VAL A 123 9.27 9.57 -9.00
N VAL A 124 8.02 9.49 -8.57
CA VAL A 124 7.39 10.54 -7.76
C VAL A 124 8.12 10.73 -6.43
N PHE A 125 8.46 9.66 -5.73
CA PHE A 125 9.18 9.76 -4.46
C PHE A 125 10.63 10.21 -4.64
N GLY A 126 11.31 9.72 -5.67
CA GLY A 126 12.69 10.10 -5.95
C GLY A 126 12.84 11.54 -6.46
N THR A 127 11.93 12.02 -7.31
CA THR A 127 12.05 13.36 -7.94
C THR A 127 11.25 14.44 -7.23
N ALA A 128 9.94 14.20 -6.95
CA ALA A 128 9.07 15.24 -6.39
C ALA A 128 9.28 15.42 -4.89
N PHE A 129 9.53 14.33 -4.16
CA PHE A 129 9.73 14.38 -2.72
C PHE A 129 11.20 14.35 -2.30
N ALA A 130 12.13 14.07 -3.23
CA ALA A 130 13.56 13.90 -2.95
C ALA A 130 13.83 12.95 -1.76
N ILE A 131 12.98 11.91 -1.61
CA ILE A 131 13.09 10.91 -0.55
C ILE A 131 13.91 9.74 -1.09
N THR A 132 14.99 9.39 -0.39
CA THR A 132 15.74 8.18 -0.69
C THR A 132 14.92 6.96 -0.29
N LEU A 133 14.58 6.14 -1.26
CA LEU A 133 13.90 4.87 -1.01
C LEU A 133 14.92 3.81 -0.55
N PRO A 134 14.49 2.74 0.15
CA PRO A 134 15.40 1.68 0.55
C PRO A 134 16.14 1.08 -0.66
N SER A 135 17.46 1.24 -0.67
CA SER A 135 18.33 0.65 -1.68
C SER A 135 18.63 -0.81 -1.31
N GLY A 136 18.51 -1.71 -2.25
CA GLY A 136 18.82 -3.12 -2.08
C GLY A 136 19.87 -3.61 -3.07
N LEU A 137 20.04 -4.92 -3.17
CA LEU A 137 20.98 -5.57 -4.08
C LEU A 137 20.70 -5.27 -5.58
N LEU A 138 19.47 -4.86 -5.92
CA LEU A 138 19.02 -4.63 -7.29
C LEU A 138 18.74 -3.14 -7.57
N THR A 139 19.50 -2.26 -6.95
CA THR A 139 19.45 -0.82 -7.24
C THR A 139 20.11 -0.53 -8.58
N ILE A 140 19.37 0.11 -9.51
CA ILE A 140 19.85 0.47 -10.84
C ILE A 140 20.05 1.99 -10.88
N GLU A 141 21.30 2.42 -11.04
CA GLU A 141 21.63 3.82 -11.28
C GLU A 141 21.59 4.11 -12.79
N ILE A 142 20.81 5.10 -13.19
CA ILE A 142 20.78 5.58 -14.56
C ILE A 142 21.46 6.95 -14.62
N PRO A 143 22.79 7.00 -14.88
CA PRO A 143 23.57 8.23 -14.79
C PRO A 143 23.12 9.30 -15.79
N SER A 144 22.59 8.88 -16.95
CA SER A 144 22.14 9.78 -18.01
C SER A 144 20.90 10.62 -17.65
N LEU A 145 20.13 10.19 -16.66
CA LEU A 145 18.90 10.86 -16.21
C LEU A 145 19.01 11.41 -14.76
N GLY A 146 20.15 11.16 -14.09
CA GLY A 146 20.31 11.50 -12.67
C GLY A 146 19.31 10.80 -11.75
N PHE A 147 18.80 9.65 -12.18
CA PHE A 147 17.73 8.92 -11.51
C PHE A 147 18.23 7.57 -10.99
N ILE A 148 17.90 7.28 -9.73
CA ILE A 148 18.24 6.00 -9.08
C ILE A 148 16.92 5.23 -8.88
N LEU A 149 16.85 4.04 -9.47
CA LEU A 149 15.80 3.05 -9.21
C LEU A 149 16.23 2.21 -8.00
N TYR A 150 15.62 2.46 -6.87
CA TYR A 150 15.88 1.79 -5.59
C TYR A 150 15.24 0.42 -5.50
#